data_3c282adabb9cd81cb1fdfa719997fe99
#
_entry.id   3c282adabb9cd81cb1fdfa719997fe99
#
_cell.length_a   1.000
_cell.length_b   1.000
_cell.length_c   1.000
_cell.angle_alpha   90.00
_cell.angle_beta   90.00
_cell.angle_gamma   90.00
#
_symmetry.space_group_name_H-M   'P 1'
#
loop_
_entity.id
_entity.type
_entity.pdbx_description
1 polymer ?
#
loop_
_entity_poly.entity_id
_entity_poly.type
_entity_poly.pdbx_seq_one_letter_code
_entity_poly.pdbx_strand_id
1 'polypeptide(L)'
;MTTKTLSKSDLAQFTGSENWYRHGINRNVLYTDGAQHVAEHGGAYWLLDEIAIIQPYNEAVAAEEFQVWKLVVHPDRTATLTCDDGNGNIVFTKEIEHTDFPLDEITLYFANRVIHLPSEY
;
A
#
# COMPACT_ATOMS: atom_id res chain seq x y z
N MET A 1 -22.99 -2.53 -13.49
CA MET A 1 -22.01 -3.37 -12.77
C MET A 1 -20.68 -2.65 -12.66
N THR A 2 -20.14 -2.63 -11.49
CA THR A 2 -18.84 -2.02 -11.28
C THR A 2 -17.77 -3.08 -11.36
N THR A 3 -16.86 -2.97 -12.30
CA THR A 3 -15.68 -3.81 -12.33
C THR A 3 -14.55 -3.04 -11.66
N LYS A 4 -13.75 -3.77 -10.90
CA LYS A 4 -12.51 -3.22 -10.36
C LYS A 4 -11.57 -3.05 -11.54
N THR A 5 -11.30 -1.81 -11.91
CA THR A 5 -10.38 -1.51 -13.00
C THR A 5 -9.23 -0.71 -12.45
N LEU A 6 -8.05 -1.28 -12.52
CA LEU A 6 -6.83 -0.64 -12.07
C LEU A 6 -5.73 -1.02 -13.06
N SER A 7 -5.03 -0.04 -13.60
CA SER A 7 -3.92 -0.29 -14.51
C SER A 7 -2.68 0.44 -14.06
N LYS A 8 -1.52 -0.06 -14.44
CA LYS A 8 -0.25 0.58 -14.12
C LYS A 8 -0.14 1.96 -14.74
N SER A 9 -0.73 2.15 -15.93
CA SER A 9 -0.72 3.45 -16.58
C SER A 9 -1.56 4.48 -15.82
N ASP A 10 -2.65 4.05 -15.19
CA ASP A 10 -3.44 4.95 -14.34
C ASP A 10 -2.61 5.43 -13.15
N LEU A 11 -1.84 4.53 -12.55
CA LEU A 11 -1.03 4.86 -11.38
C LEU A 11 0.08 5.86 -11.73
N ALA A 12 0.64 5.76 -12.92
CA ALA A 12 1.71 6.65 -13.35
C ALA A 12 1.25 8.11 -13.51
N GLN A 13 -0.06 8.35 -13.58
CA GLN A 13 -0.60 9.70 -13.67
C GLN A 13 -0.56 10.47 -12.36
N PHE A 14 -0.42 9.76 -11.24
CA PHE A 14 -0.32 10.42 -9.93
C PHE A 14 1.12 10.84 -9.69
N THR A 15 1.39 12.13 -9.83
CA THR A 15 2.74 12.68 -9.71
C THR A 15 2.90 13.63 -8.52
N GLY A 16 1.84 13.85 -7.79
CA GLY A 16 1.81 14.65 -6.58
C GLY A 16 0.38 14.66 -6.11
N SER A 17 0.14 14.92 -4.85
CA SER A 17 -1.21 14.85 -4.31
C SER A 17 -1.65 16.20 -3.77
N GLU A 18 -2.81 16.65 -4.22
CA GLU A 18 -3.46 17.83 -3.69
C GLU A 18 -4.31 17.52 -2.47
N ASN A 19 -4.76 16.26 -2.36
CA ASN A 19 -5.63 15.83 -1.28
C ASN A 19 -5.01 14.67 -0.53
N TRP A 20 -5.10 14.73 0.79
CA TRP A 20 -4.69 13.66 1.68
C TRP A 20 -5.88 13.28 2.53
N TYR A 21 -6.00 11.98 2.79
CA TYR A 21 -7.12 11.42 3.52
C TYR A 21 -6.62 10.79 4.81
N ARG A 22 -7.38 10.91 5.87
CA ARG A 22 -7.01 10.35 7.16
C ARG A 22 -7.54 8.93 7.28
N HIS A 23 -6.65 8.00 7.69
CA HIS A 23 -7.03 6.61 7.90
C HIS A 23 -8.08 6.52 9.02
N GLY A 24 -9.09 5.67 8.82
CA GLY A 24 -10.22 5.59 9.74
C GLY A 24 -9.90 4.97 11.10
N ILE A 25 -8.95 4.03 11.12
CA ILE A 25 -8.57 3.31 12.35
C ILE A 25 -7.33 3.92 12.98
N ASN A 26 -6.22 4.00 12.24
CA ASN A 26 -5.03 4.67 12.73
C ASN A 26 -5.04 6.13 12.27
N ARG A 27 -5.57 6.99 13.09
CA ARG A 27 -5.80 8.38 12.72
C ARG A 27 -4.53 9.23 12.63
N ASN A 28 -3.39 8.65 12.95
CA ASN A 28 -2.09 9.28 12.72
C ASN A 28 -1.56 9.04 11.30
N VAL A 29 -2.24 8.22 10.52
CA VAL A 29 -1.82 7.86 9.17
C VAL A 29 -2.71 8.57 8.15
N LEU A 30 -2.08 9.16 7.14
CA LEU A 30 -2.74 9.75 5.99
C LEU A 30 -2.44 8.93 4.75
N TYR A 31 -3.25 9.06 3.73
CA TYR A 31 -2.97 8.47 2.42
C TYR A 31 -3.36 9.45 1.32
N THR A 32 -2.65 9.36 0.20
CA THR A 32 -2.76 10.31 -0.90
C THR A 32 -3.88 9.94 -1.86
N ASP A 33 -4.13 10.83 -2.84
CA ASP A 33 -5.05 10.55 -3.95
C ASP A 33 -4.67 9.27 -4.68
N GLY A 34 -3.36 9.05 -4.93
CA GLY A 34 -2.89 7.85 -5.61
C GLY A 34 -3.13 6.58 -4.80
N ALA A 35 -2.85 6.63 -3.50
CA ALA A 35 -3.11 5.50 -2.61
C ALA A 35 -4.62 5.22 -2.53
N GLN A 36 -5.45 6.27 -2.47
CA GLN A 36 -6.89 6.10 -2.49
C GLN A 36 -7.36 5.45 -3.79
N HIS A 37 -6.78 5.87 -4.92
CA HIS A 37 -7.13 5.29 -6.22
C HIS A 37 -6.86 3.77 -6.24
N VAL A 38 -5.71 3.35 -5.73
CA VAL A 38 -5.38 1.92 -5.61
C VAL A 38 -6.41 1.20 -4.75
N ALA A 39 -6.74 1.77 -3.59
CA ALA A 39 -7.69 1.16 -2.67
C ALA A 39 -9.09 1.05 -3.28
N GLU A 40 -9.56 2.13 -3.89
CA GLU A 40 -10.91 2.20 -4.44
C GLU A 40 -11.07 1.31 -5.67
N HIS A 41 -10.18 1.43 -6.64
CA HIS A 41 -10.28 0.73 -7.91
C HIS A 41 -9.71 -0.68 -7.86
N GLY A 42 -8.81 -0.95 -6.93
CA GLY A 42 -8.26 -2.28 -6.71
C GLY A 42 -9.02 -3.10 -5.68
N GLY A 43 -10.01 -2.51 -5.01
CA GLY A 43 -10.68 -3.18 -3.91
C GLY A 43 -9.72 -3.48 -2.77
N ALA A 44 -8.79 -2.56 -2.49
CA ALA A 44 -7.64 -2.83 -1.63
C ALA A 44 -7.54 -1.88 -0.43
N TYR A 45 -8.67 -1.44 0.13
CA TYR A 45 -8.63 -0.71 1.40
C TYR A 45 -8.00 -1.55 2.50
N TRP A 46 -8.15 -2.88 2.42
CA TRP A 46 -7.50 -3.80 3.35
C TRP A 46 -5.97 -3.64 3.35
N LEU A 47 -5.38 -3.31 2.20
CA LEU A 47 -3.94 -3.10 2.09
C LEU A 47 -3.51 -1.84 2.83
N LEU A 48 -4.27 -0.75 2.71
CA LEU A 48 -4.01 0.46 3.49
C LEU A 48 -4.16 0.17 4.98
N ASP A 49 -5.15 -0.64 5.36
CA ASP A 49 -5.34 -1.04 6.74
C ASP A 49 -4.15 -1.83 7.27
N GLU A 50 -3.62 -2.78 6.49
CA GLU A 50 -2.44 -3.55 6.90
C GLU A 50 -1.25 -2.63 7.19
N ILE A 51 -1.02 -1.67 6.32
CA ILE A 51 0.10 -0.72 6.49
C ILE A 51 -0.11 0.17 7.71
N ALA A 52 -1.30 0.73 7.85
CA ALA A 52 -1.59 1.69 8.90
C ALA A 52 -1.68 1.05 10.29
N ILE A 53 -2.30 -0.12 10.38
CA ILE A 53 -2.56 -0.76 11.67
C ILE A 53 -1.30 -1.38 12.25
N ILE A 54 -0.39 -1.88 11.42
CA ILE A 54 0.84 -2.51 11.90
C ILE A 54 1.79 -1.52 12.59
N GLN A 55 1.70 -0.23 12.26
CA GLN A 55 2.66 0.76 12.74
C GLN A 55 2.80 0.78 14.27
N PRO A 56 1.71 0.81 15.05
CA PRO A 56 1.87 0.81 16.51
C PRO A 56 2.20 -0.54 17.12
N TYR A 57 2.13 -1.62 16.36
CA TYR A 57 2.26 -2.97 16.90
C TYR A 57 3.55 -3.70 16.50
N ASN A 58 4.32 -3.17 15.57
CA ASN A 58 5.54 -3.82 15.11
C ASN A 58 6.71 -2.82 15.16
N GLU A 59 7.60 -3.01 16.11
CA GLU A 59 8.71 -2.09 16.34
C GLU A 59 9.69 -2.05 15.16
N ALA A 60 9.93 -3.19 14.51
CA ALA A 60 10.85 -3.25 13.38
C ALA A 60 10.32 -2.44 12.19
N VAL A 61 9.02 -2.48 11.95
CA VAL A 61 8.38 -1.68 10.92
C VAL A 61 8.39 -0.20 11.31
N ALA A 62 7.96 0.10 12.53
CA ALA A 62 7.86 1.48 13.00
C ALA A 62 9.21 2.19 13.07
N ALA A 63 10.29 1.44 13.26
CA ALA A 63 11.64 1.99 13.30
C ALA A 63 12.11 2.52 11.94
N GLU A 64 11.47 2.09 10.85
CA GLU A 64 11.83 2.54 9.52
C GLU A 64 11.12 3.83 9.16
N GLU A 65 11.89 4.90 8.95
CA GLU A 65 11.35 6.19 8.56
C GLU A 65 10.78 6.18 7.15
N PHE A 66 11.37 5.37 6.28
CA PHE A 66 10.91 5.15 4.91
C PHE A 66 10.64 3.67 4.74
N GLN A 67 9.41 3.33 4.39
CA GLN A 67 8.98 1.95 4.25
C GLN A 67 8.52 1.69 2.82
N VAL A 68 8.98 0.60 2.24
CA VAL A 68 8.54 0.14 0.92
C VAL A 68 7.64 -1.08 1.12
N TRP A 69 6.37 -0.90 0.84
CA TRP A 69 5.37 -1.96 0.96
C TRP A 69 5.08 -2.54 -0.42
N LYS A 70 5.29 -3.83 -0.56
CA LYS A 70 5.10 -4.51 -1.83
C LYS A 70 4.16 -5.69 -1.68
N LEU A 71 3.13 -5.71 -2.51
CA LEU A 71 2.21 -6.84 -2.61
C LEU A 71 2.50 -7.55 -3.92
N VAL A 72 2.79 -8.84 -3.85
CA VAL A 72 2.96 -9.70 -5.03
C VAL A 72 1.84 -10.72 -5.04
N VAL A 73 1.05 -10.72 -6.10
CA VAL A 73 -0.09 -11.63 -6.25
C VAL A 73 0.35 -12.81 -7.10
N HIS A 74 0.16 -14.02 -6.57
CA HIS A 74 0.54 -15.25 -7.24
C HIS A 74 -0.59 -15.76 -8.16
N PRO A 75 -0.27 -16.63 -9.13
CA PRO A 75 -1.31 -17.13 -10.06
C PRO A 75 -2.48 -17.83 -9.39
N ASP A 76 -2.29 -18.42 -8.22
CA ASP A 76 -3.36 -19.08 -7.46
C ASP A 76 -4.19 -18.12 -6.61
N ARG A 77 -3.97 -16.82 -6.76
CA ARG A 77 -4.65 -15.74 -6.05
C ARG A 77 -4.32 -15.66 -4.57
N THR A 78 -3.26 -16.31 -4.12
CA THR A 78 -2.59 -15.95 -2.87
C THR A 78 -1.68 -14.76 -3.13
N ALA A 79 -1.21 -14.13 -2.07
CA ALA A 79 -0.28 -13.01 -2.21
C ALA A 79 0.70 -12.96 -1.06
N THR A 80 1.82 -12.29 -1.29
CA THR A 80 2.83 -12.02 -0.25
C THR A 80 2.98 -10.51 -0.12
N LEU A 81 2.79 -10.02 1.10
CA LEU A 81 2.99 -8.62 1.44
C LEU A 81 4.29 -8.48 2.22
N THR A 82 5.18 -7.63 1.75
CA THR A 82 6.44 -7.36 2.43
C THR A 82 6.60 -5.87 2.71
N CYS A 83 7.35 -5.58 3.76
CA CYS A 83 7.82 -4.22 4.04
C CYS A 83 9.34 -4.25 4.10
N ASP A 84 10.01 -3.38 3.36
CA ASP A 84 11.45 -3.24 3.46
C ASP A 84 11.84 -1.79 3.80
N ASP A 85 13.12 -1.60 4.13
CA ASP A 85 13.65 -0.33 4.58
C ASP A 85 14.06 0.63 3.46
N GLY A 86 13.72 0.29 2.21
CA GLY A 86 14.13 1.07 1.04
C GLY A 86 15.47 0.63 0.47
N ASN A 87 16.20 -0.23 1.15
CA ASN A 87 17.50 -0.77 0.71
C ASN A 87 17.44 -2.27 0.44
N GLY A 88 16.23 -2.84 0.39
CA GLY A 88 16.04 -4.26 0.12
C GLY A 88 16.07 -5.15 1.36
N ASN A 89 16.19 -4.58 2.55
CA ASN A 89 16.16 -5.35 3.81
C ASN A 89 14.72 -5.49 4.27
N ILE A 90 14.18 -6.71 4.18
CA ILE A 90 12.79 -6.97 4.56
C ILE A 90 12.67 -7.02 6.07
N VAL A 91 11.77 -6.21 6.63
CA VAL A 91 11.51 -6.14 8.07
C VAL A 91 10.17 -6.75 8.45
N PHE A 92 9.32 -7.05 7.49
CA PHE A 92 8.00 -7.65 7.74
C PHE A 92 7.53 -8.41 6.51
N THR A 93 6.92 -9.58 6.74
CA THR A 93 6.32 -10.39 5.67
C THR A 93 5.01 -10.97 6.17
N LYS A 94 3.98 -10.92 5.34
CA LYS A 94 2.69 -11.53 5.63
C LYS A 94 2.17 -12.25 4.40
N GLU A 95 1.75 -13.50 4.58
CA GLU A 95 1.09 -14.26 3.53
C GLU A 95 -0.40 -13.95 3.54
N ILE A 96 -0.96 -13.69 2.36
CA ILE A 96 -2.38 -13.42 2.16
C ILE A 96 -2.99 -14.64 1.50
N GLU A 97 -3.99 -15.24 2.14
CA GLU A 97 -4.60 -16.50 1.67
C GLU A 97 -5.36 -16.33 0.37
N HIS A 98 -5.97 -15.17 0.16
CA HIS A 98 -6.74 -14.90 -1.07
C HIS A 98 -6.86 -13.40 -1.30
N THR A 99 -6.73 -12.98 -2.54
CA THR A 99 -6.96 -11.60 -2.93
C THR A 99 -7.54 -11.50 -4.33
N ASP A 100 -8.42 -10.53 -4.52
CA ASP A 100 -8.97 -10.18 -5.83
C ASP A 100 -8.24 -9.00 -6.46
N PHE A 101 -7.10 -8.62 -5.91
CA PHE A 101 -6.36 -7.46 -6.41
C PHE A 101 -6.04 -7.67 -7.90
N PRO A 102 -6.38 -6.68 -8.76
CA PRO A 102 -6.36 -6.89 -10.22
C PRO A 102 -4.97 -6.85 -10.88
N LEU A 103 -3.95 -6.37 -10.17
CA LEU A 103 -2.58 -6.33 -10.70
C LEU A 103 -1.76 -7.47 -10.10
N ASP A 104 -0.70 -7.87 -10.80
CA ASP A 104 0.23 -8.90 -10.30
C ASP A 104 1.05 -8.39 -9.14
N GLU A 105 1.28 -7.09 -9.07
CA GLU A 105 2.01 -6.49 -7.95
C GLU A 105 1.67 -5.01 -7.83
N ILE A 106 1.90 -4.48 -6.63
CA ILE A 106 1.79 -3.06 -6.35
C ILE A 106 2.83 -2.69 -5.29
N THR A 107 3.43 -1.51 -5.44
CA THR A 107 4.33 -0.94 -4.45
C THR A 107 3.72 0.34 -3.91
N LEU A 108 3.68 0.46 -2.59
CA LEU A 108 3.29 1.67 -1.89
C LEU A 108 4.41 2.08 -0.96
N TYR A 109 4.64 3.38 -0.84
CA TYR A 109 5.60 3.92 0.11
C TYR A 109 4.87 4.45 1.33
N PHE A 110 5.53 4.38 2.47
CA PHE A 110 5.05 5.00 3.70
C PHE A 110 6.19 5.80 4.30
N ALA A 111 6.03 7.12 4.36
CA ALA A 111 6.99 8.04 4.93
C ALA A 111 6.24 9.25 5.49
N ASN A 112 6.74 9.81 6.59
CA ASN A 112 6.11 10.96 7.24
C ASN A 112 4.63 10.71 7.57
N ARG A 113 4.30 9.45 7.91
CA ARG A 113 2.93 9.00 8.23
C ARG A 113 1.97 9.07 7.04
N VAL A 114 2.49 9.08 5.82
CA VAL A 114 1.67 9.14 4.60
C VAL A 114 1.93 7.93 3.73
N ILE A 115 0.85 7.23 3.35
CA ILE A 115 0.89 6.16 2.35
C ILE A 115 0.74 6.82 0.99
N HIS A 116 1.66 6.55 0.08
CA HIS A 116 1.62 7.14 -1.26
C HIS A 116 2.22 6.21 -2.31
N LEU A 117 1.96 6.51 -3.58
CA LEU A 117 2.55 5.79 -4.70
C LEU A 117 4.00 6.23 -4.91
N PRO A 118 4.86 5.36 -5.46
CA PRO A 118 6.21 5.77 -5.84
C PRO A 118 6.24 6.98 -6.77
N SER A 119 5.26 7.09 -7.68
CA SER A 119 5.16 8.24 -8.60
C SER A 119 4.82 9.56 -7.92
N GLU A 120 4.32 9.49 -6.69
CA GLU A 120 3.97 10.68 -5.90
C GLU A 120 5.10 11.11 -4.95
N TYR A 121 6.17 10.33 -4.93
CA TYR A 121 7.29 10.55 -3.98
C TYR A 121 8.17 11.76 -4.37
#